data_ffebf68d55a125c839dd9ad7673b4276
#
_entry.id   ffebf68d55a125c839dd9ad7673b4276
#
_cell.length_a   1.000
_cell.length_b   1.000
_cell.length_c   1.000
_cell.angle_alpha   90.00
_cell.angle_beta   90.00
_cell.angle_gamma   90.00
#
_symmetry.space_group_name_H-M   'P 1'
#
loop_
_entity.id
_entity.type
_entity.pdbx_description
1 polymer ?
#
loop_
_entity_poly.entity_id
_entity_poly.type
_entity_poly.pdbx_seq_one_letter_code
_entity_poly.pdbx_strand_id
1 'polypeptide(L)'
;MKQTEKILGGLIIILMIIRLFFSLPYFDITITLLILVLSMIYFGFGFALLNNVRLRNIFKKDSYNEISTLRILGGIFTGFILSLLSIYSLFKFQRWPFANEGLLISLYGLLPIIAIVTFKFASSKKSFYSSLLIRLLIFGVIGTSLYFLTTEKILEMRNRDFPEYVEAEKRLMKDPENKELQQKAHEERMKMNTSE
;
A
#
# COMPACT_ATOMS: atom_id res chain seq x y z
N MET A 1 11.51 -3.06 15.49
CA MET A 1 10.30 -2.74 14.70
C MET A 1 10.53 -1.60 13.70
N LYS A 2 10.92 -0.38 14.12
CA LYS A 2 11.16 0.72 13.15
C LYS A 2 12.13 0.39 12.01
N GLN A 3 13.18 -0.36 12.29
CA GLN A 3 14.15 -0.75 11.27
C GLN A 3 13.58 -1.77 10.31
N THR A 4 12.87 -2.79 10.81
CA THR A 4 12.16 -3.80 10.00
C THR A 4 11.14 -3.15 9.06
N GLU A 5 10.33 -2.21 9.58
CA GLU A 5 9.36 -1.45 8.81
C GLU A 5 10.01 -0.65 7.67
N LYS A 6 11.11 0.05 7.97
CA LYS A 6 11.84 0.84 6.96
C LYS A 6 12.43 -0.04 5.86
N ILE A 7 13.03 -1.18 6.25
CA ILE A 7 13.60 -2.14 5.29
C ILE A 7 12.48 -2.73 4.43
N LEU A 8 11.39 -3.20 5.06
CA LEU A 8 10.26 -3.80 4.35
C LEU A 8 9.59 -2.79 3.41
N GLY A 9 9.28 -1.59 3.90
CA GLY A 9 8.69 -0.52 3.08
C GLY A 9 9.59 -0.06 1.94
N GLY A 10 10.88 0.10 2.19
CA GLY A 10 11.87 0.43 1.16
C GLY A 10 11.98 -0.66 0.10
N LEU A 11 12.03 -1.93 0.51
CA LEU A 11 12.06 -3.07 -0.41
C LEU A 11 10.80 -3.13 -1.28
N ILE A 12 9.61 -2.93 -0.70
CA ILE A 12 8.35 -2.89 -1.44
C ILE A 12 8.38 -1.80 -2.51
N ILE A 13 8.79 -0.58 -2.15
CA ILE A 13 8.85 0.56 -3.10
C ILE A 13 9.82 0.24 -4.24
N ILE A 14 11.01 -0.28 -3.94
CA ILE A 14 12.01 -0.65 -4.95
C ILE A 14 11.44 -1.72 -5.89
N LEU A 15 10.84 -2.78 -5.34
CA LEU A 15 10.26 -3.86 -6.15
C LEU A 15 9.09 -3.37 -7.01
N MET A 16 8.22 -2.50 -6.48
CA MET A 16 7.14 -1.89 -7.27
C MET A 16 7.69 -1.05 -8.42
N ILE A 17 8.75 -0.25 -8.18
CA ILE A 17 9.40 0.54 -9.24
C ILE A 17 10.01 -0.39 -10.29
N ILE A 18 10.78 -1.40 -9.87
CA ILE A 18 11.38 -2.37 -10.80
C ILE A 18 10.30 -3.04 -11.64
N ARG A 19 9.18 -3.45 -11.04
CA ARG A 19 8.07 -4.11 -11.74
C ARG A 19 7.36 -3.21 -12.76
N LEU A 20 7.45 -1.89 -12.64
CA LEU A 20 6.95 -0.96 -13.64
C LEU A 20 7.81 -0.92 -14.91
N PHE A 21 9.08 -1.32 -14.82
CA PHE A 21 10.03 -1.26 -15.94
C PHE A 21 10.42 -2.63 -16.49
N PHE A 22 10.29 -3.68 -15.70
CA PHE A 22 10.72 -5.03 -16.05
C PHE A 22 9.62 -6.04 -15.73
N SER A 23 9.31 -6.91 -16.70
CA SER A 23 8.45 -8.06 -16.49
C SER A 23 9.32 -9.23 -16.03
N LEU A 24 9.35 -9.46 -14.72
CA LEU A 24 10.12 -10.55 -14.12
C LEU A 24 9.16 -11.51 -13.43
N PRO A 25 9.35 -12.83 -13.59
CA PRO A 25 8.50 -13.83 -12.97
C PRO A 25 8.53 -13.71 -11.45
N TYR A 26 7.41 -14.04 -10.80
CA TYR A 26 7.23 -14.02 -9.33
C TYR A 26 7.27 -12.65 -8.64
N PHE A 27 7.58 -11.54 -9.34
CA PHE A 27 7.60 -10.21 -8.72
C PHE A 27 6.25 -9.82 -8.14
N ASP A 28 5.17 -10.09 -8.86
CA ASP A 28 3.82 -9.76 -8.40
C ASP A 28 3.44 -10.53 -7.12
N ILE A 29 3.82 -11.80 -7.02
CA ILE A 29 3.61 -12.61 -5.81
C ILE A 29 4.46 -12.07 -4.66
N THR A 30 5.74 -11.78 -4.93
CA THR A 30 6.65 -11.25 -3.91
C THR A 30 6.17 -9.91 -3.36
N ILE A 31 5.78 -8.96 -4.22
CA ILE A 31 5.20 -7.67 -3.81
C ILE A 31 3.94 -7.88 -2.98
N THR A 32 3.05 -8.78 -3.42
CA THR A 32 1.82 -9.10 -2.71
C THR A 32 2.11 -9.60 -1.29
N LEU A 33 2.99 -10.58 -1.14
CA LEU A 33 3.35 -11.14 0.16
C LEU A 33 3.97 -10.09 1.10
N LEU A 34 4.89 -9.27 0.58
CA LEU A 34 5.55 -8.23 1.37
C LEU A 34 4.56 -7.15 1.84
N ILE A 35 3.63 -6.72 0.97
CA ILE A 35 2.60 -5.74 1.35
C ILE A 35 1.61 -6.35 2.34
N LEU A 36 1.21 -7.61 2.18
CA LEU A 36 0.37 -8.30 3.15
C LEU A 36 1.05 -8.39 4.53
N VAL A 37 2.32 -8.75 4.58
CA VAL A 37 3.10 -8.77 5.84
C VAL A 37 3.14 -7.37 6.46
N LEU A 38 3.41 -6.32 5.67
CA LEU A 38 3.43 -4.94 6.16
C LEU A 38 2.05 -4.52 6.70
N SER A 39 0.99 -4.85 5.97
CA SER A 39 -0.39 -4.58 6.37
C SER A 39 -0.75 -5.30 7.69
N MET A 40 -0.40 -6.57 7.83
CA MET A 40 -0.61 -7.33 9.07
C MET A 40 0.15 -6.74 10.26
N ILE A 41 1.39 -6.24 10.04
CA ILE A 41 2.16 -5.56 11.08
C ILE A 41 1.45 -4.27 11.52
N TYR A 42 0.93 -3.48 10.59
CA TYR A 42 0.18 -2.27 10.94
C TYR A 42 -1.14 -2.57 11.62
N PHE A 43 -1.90 -3.55 11.13
CA PHE A 43 -3.18 -3.95 11.69
C PHE A 43 -3.03 -4.51 13.11
N GLY A 44 -2.17 -5.52 13.30
CA GLY A 44 -2.05 -6.23 14.59
C GLY A 44 -1.15 -5.51 15.59
N PHE A 45 -0.11 -4.81 15.14
CA PHE A 45 0.92 -4.24 16.00
C PHE A 45 1.13 -2.73 15.81
N GLY A 46 0.23 -2.06 15.08
CA GLY A 46 0.32 -0.62 14.80
C GLY A 46 0.44 0.20 16.08
N PHE A 47 -0.33 -0.11 17.11
CA PHE A 47 -0.26 0.57 18.41
C PHE A 47 1.14 0.49 19.06
N ALA A 48 1.79 -0.64 18.95
CA ALA A 48 3.13 -0.85 19.52
C ALA A 48 4.23 -0.24 18.62
N LEU A 49 4.13 -0.49 17.30
CA LEU A 49 5.06 0.03 16.30
C LEU A 49 5.12 1.56 16.34
N LEU A 50 3.94 2.21 16.31
CA LEU A 50 3.82 3.66 16.29
C LEU A 50 4.25 4.29 17.62
N ASN A 51 4.12 3.59 18.74
CA ASN A 51 4.59 4.02 20.05
C ASN A 51 6.01 3.59 20.40
N ASN A 52 6.77 3.02 19.46
CA ASN A 52 8.16 2.56 19.62
C ASN A 52 8.32 1.40 20.62
N VAL A 53 7.28 0.65 20.91
CA VAL A 53 7.36 -0.53 21.76
C VAL A 53 8.05 -1.66 20.98
N ARG A 54 9.00 -2.36 21.60
CA ARG A 54 9.71 -3.49 20.97
C ARG A 54 8.79 -4.71 20.90
N LEU A 55 8.89 -5.51 19.83
CA LEU A 55 8.07 -6.72 19.61
C LEU A 55 8.04 -7.64 20.84
N ARG A 56 9.21 -7.94 21.41
CA ARG A 56 9.30 -8.82 22.61
C ARG A 56 8.63 -8.27 23.87
N ASN A 57 8.28 -6.99 23.86
CA ASN A 57 7.69 -6.29 25.00
C ASN A 57 6.23 -5.89 24.79
N ILE A 58 5.61 -6.31 23.68
CA ILE A 58 4.23 -5.94 23.34
C ILE A 58 3.24 -6.40 24.42
N PHE A 59 3.46 -7.58 25.00
CA PHE A 59 2.59 -8.15 26.03
C PHE A 59 2.99 -7.76 27.46
N LYS A 60 4.04 -6.92 27.63
CA LYS A 60 4.46 -6.46 28.95
C LYS A 60 3.78 -5.14 29.30
N LYS A 61 2.96 -5.14 30.35
CA LYS A 61 2.23 -3.95 30.82
C LYS A 61 3.16 -2.76 31.08
N ASP A 62 4.33 -2.99 31.66
CA ASP A 62 5.31 -1.95 31.98
C ASP A 62 5.82 -1.19 30.78
N SER A 63 5.76 -1.78 29.58
CA SER A 63 6.17 -1.12 28.33
C SER A 63 5.24 0.03 27.93
N TYR A 64 4.11 0.17 28.56
CA TYR A 64 3.07 1.17 28.27
C TYR A 64 2.87 2.20 29.39
N ASN A 65 3.59 2.10 30.51
CA ASN A 65 3.42 2.96 31.68
C ASN A 65 3.57 4.46 31.37
N GLU A 66 4.45 4.81 30.41
CA GLU A 66 4.67 6.20 29.97
C GLU A 66 3.81 6.61 28.76
N ILE A 67 2.94 5.72 28.26
CA ILE A 67 2.15 5.93 27.07
C ILE A 67 0.69 6.15 27.48
N SER A 68 0.14 7.33 27.22
CA SER A 68 -1.26 7.60 27.53
C SER A 68 -2.21 6.71 26.72
N THR A 69 -3.35 6.36 27.31
CA THR A 69 -4.40 5.55 26.65
C THR A 69 -4.82 6.16 25.32
N LEU A 70 -4.95 7.47 25.22
CA LEU A 70 -5.27 8.17 23.96
C LEU A 70 -4.21 7.95 22.88
N ARG A 71 -2.91 7.85 23.26
CA ARG A 71 -1.84 7.53 22.30
C ARG A 71 -1.92 6.07 21.83
N ILE A 72 -2.31 5.16 22.70
CA ILE A 72 -2.50 3.75 22.33
C ILE A 72 -3.68 3.63 21.35
N LEU A 73 -4.83 4.23 21.69
CA LEU A 73 -6.01 4.25 20.81
C LEU A 73 -5.71 4.91 19.47
N GLY A 74 -5.05 6.07 19.49
CA GLY A 74 -4.59 6.74 18.27
C GLY A 74 -3.66 5.86 17.44
N GLY A 75 -2.77 5.10 18.09
CA GLY A 75 -1.90 4.12 17.43
C GLY A 75 -2.65 2.96 16.79
N ILE A 76 -3.69 2.44 17.46
CA ILE A 76 -4.56 1.39 16.90
C ILE A 76 -5.25 1.90 15.64
N PHE A 77 -5.92 3.06 15.73
CA PHE A 77 -6.65 3.64 14.62
C PHE A 77 -5.74 3.99 13.45
N THR A 78 -4.59 4.62 13.74
CA THR A 78 -3.58 4.93 12.71
C THR A 78 -3.05 3.67 12.05
N GLY A 79 -2.74 2.62 12.82
CA GLY A 79 -2.29 1.33 12.30
C GLY A 79 -3.32 0.70 11.37
N PHE A 80 -4.61 0.75 11.77
CA PHE A 80 -5.71 0.27 10.94
C PHE A 80 -5.78 1.01 9.59
N ILE A 81 -5.74 2.34 9.59
CA ILE A 81 -5.78 3.15 8.36
C ILE A 81 -4.54 2.88 7.47
N LEU A 82 -3.34 2.79 8.06
CA LEU A 82 -2.13 2.46 7.29
C LEU A 82 -2.17 1.03 6.71
N SER A 83 -2.78 0.09 7.43
CA SER A 83 -3.04 -1.27 6.92
C SER A 83 -3.96 -1.25 5.72
N LEU A 84 -5.11 -0.56 5.81
CA LEU A 84 -6.05 -0.41 4.69
C LEU A 84 -5.38 0.25 3.49
N LEU A 85 -4.65 1.34 3.72
CA LEU A 85 -3.95 2.06 2.65
C LEU A 85 -2.90 1.17 1.96
N SER A 86 -2.19 0.32 2.72
CA SER A 86 -1.25 -0.66 2.16
C SER A 86 -1.96 -1.69 1.27
N ILE A 87 -3.08 -2.27 1.75
CA ILE A 87 -3.86 -3.26 1.00
C ILE A 87 -4.43 -2.65 -0.28
N TYR A 88 -5.06 -1.49 -0.20
CA TYR A 88 -5.67 -0.88 -1.39
C TYR A 88 -4.64 -0.30 -2.36
N SER A 89 -3.45 0.08 -1.88
CA SER A 89 -2.29 0.35 -2.75
C SER A 89 -1.88 -0.89 -3.54
N LEU A 90 -1.86 -2.06 -2.89
CA LEU A 90 -1.65 -3.34 -3.57
C LEU A 90 -2.76 -3.63 -4.60
N PHE A 91 -4.03 -3.50 -4.21
CA PHE A 91 -5.17 -3.70 -5.12
C PHE A 91 -5.05 -2.82 -6.36
N LYS A 92 -4.70 -1.56 -6.17
CA LYS A 92 -4.50 -0.63 -7.28
C LYS A 92 -3.34 -1.04 -8.17
N PHE A 93 -2.22 -1.41 -7.59
CA PHE A 93 -1.04 -1.84 -8.33
C PHE A 93 -1.29 -3.15 -9.09
N GLN A 94 -2.03 -4.09 -8.50
CA GLN A 94 -2.41 -5.37 -9.12
C GLN A 94 -3.65 -5.26 -10.02
N ARG A 95 -4.28 -4.09 -10.11
CA ARG A 95 -5.51 -3.84 -10.87
C ARG A 95 -6.70 -4.68 -10.37
N TRP A 96 -6.75 -4.95 -9.08
CA TRP A 96 -7.87 -5.67 -8.46
C TRP A 96 -9.09 -4.76 -8.29
N PRO A 97 -10.31 -5.34 -8.21
CA PRO A 97 -11.54 -4.56 -8.06
C PRO A 97 -11.56 -3.75 -6.75
N PHE A 98 -12.38 -2.71 -6.71
CA PHE A 98 -12.58 -1.81 -5.57
C PHE A 98 -11.32 -1.07 -5.09
N ALA A 99 -10.26 -1.04 -5.90
CA ALA A 99 -8.99 -0.40 -5.54
C ALA A 99 -9.12 1.11 -5.35
N ASN A 100 -9.85 1.80 -6.22
CA ASN A 100 -10.04 3.25 -6.15
C ASN A 100 -10.89 3.65 -4.94
N GLU A 101 -11.99 2.95 -4.71
CA GLU A 101 -12.89 3.18 -3.59
C GLU A 101 -12.18 2.97 -2.26
N GLY A 102 -11.45 1.86 -2.15
CA GLY A 102 -10.67 1.55 -0.95
C GLY A 102 -9.52 2.52 -0.69
N LEU A 103 -8.80 2.95 -1.74
CA LEU A 103 -7.78 4.00 -1.61
C LEU A 103 -8.39 5.31 -1.14
N LEU A 104 -9.52 5.72 -1.73
CA LEU A 104 -10.21 6.96 -1.37
C LEU A 104 -10.64 6.94 0.10
N ILE A 105 -11.28 5.87 0.56
CA ILE A 105 -11.71 5.69 1.95
C ILE A 105 -10.50 5.75 2.89
N SER A 106 -9.41 5.07 2.53
CA SER A 106 -8.18 5.05 3.34
C SER A 106 -7.52 6.42 3.42
N LEU A 107 -7.49 7.17 2.31
CA LEU A 107 -6.96 8.54 2.26
C LEU A 107 -7.83 9.51 3.07
N TYR A 108 -9.16 9.42 2.99
CA TYR A 108 -10.05 10.20 3.85
C TYR A 108 -9.85 9.88 5.33
N GLY A 109 -9.67 8.62 5.69
CA GLY A 109 -9.34 8.22 7.06
C GLY A 109 -7.98 8.74 7.53
N LEU A 110 -7.02 8.94 6.59
CA LEU A 110 -5.69 9.44 6.91
C LEU A 110 -5.68 10.95 7.23
N LEU A 111 -6.55 11.75 6.60
CA LEU A 111 -6.59 13.21 6.74
C LEU A 111 -6.76 13.67 8.20
N PRO A 112 -7.77 13.22 8.98
CA PRO A 112 -7.91 13.63 10.37
C PRO A 112 -6.73 13.23 11.23
N ILE A 113 -6.09 12.09 10.94
CA ILE A 113 -4.89 11.64 11.66
C ILE A 113 -3.74 12.62 11.40
N ILE A 114 -3.49 12.98 10.14
CA ILE A 114 -2.47 13.97 9.77
C ILE A 114 -2.75 15.29 10.48
N ALA A 115 -3.99 15.79 10.47
CA ALA A 115 -4.37 17.03 11.12
C ALA A 115 -4.07 17.01 12.63
N ILE A 116 -4.49 15.95 13.34
CA ILE A 116 -4.24 15.77 14.77
C ILE A 116 -2.73 15.69 15.07
N VAL A 117 -1.98 14.90 14.29
CA VAL A 117 -0.55 14.72 14.49
C VAL A 117 0.21 16.01 14.21
N THR A 118 -0.18 16.76 13.18
CA THR A 118 0.41 18.08 12.85
C THR A 118 0.16 19.08 13.99
N PHE A 119 -1.07 19.16 14.50
CA PHE A 119 -1.41 20.02 15.63
C PHE A 119 -0.59 19.64 16.88
N LYS A 120 -0.48 18.36 17.19
CA LYS A 120 0.32 17.86 18.32
C LYS A 120 1.81 18.12 18.14
N PHE A 121 2.32 18.02 16.92
CA PHE A 121 3.71 18.36 16.60
C PHE A 121 3.98 19.84 16.78
N ALA A 122 3.12 20.71 16.26
CA ALA A 122 3.24 22.17 16.42
C ALA A 122 3.24 22.58 17.90
N SER A 123 2.37 21.97 18.72
CA SER A 123 2.22 22.29 20.14
C SER A 123 3.35 21.76 21.03
N SER A 124 3.89 20.57 20.74
CA SER A 124 4.82 19.90 21.65
C SER A 124 6.25 19.73 21.11
N LYS A 125 6.44 19.88 19.79
CA LYS A 125 7.71 19.68 19.04
C LYS A 125 8.44 18.36 19.36
N LYS A 126 7.71 17.34 19.86
CA LYS A 126 8.33 16.04 20.21
C LYS A 126 8.70 15.27 18.97
N SER A 127 9.89 14.67 18.95
CA SER A 127 10.41 13.84 17.85
C SER A 127 9.49 12.66 17.47
N PHE A 128 8.66 12.22 18.42
CA PHE A 128 7.63 11.20 18.18
C PHE A 128 6.65 11.65 17.08
N TYR A 129 6.06 12.83 17.20
CA TYR A 129 5.07 13.34 16.24
C TYR A 129 5.69 13.66 14.88
N SER A 130 6.92 14.17 14.85
CA SER A 130 7.68 14.35 13.60
C SER A 130 7.88 13.03 12.86
N SER A 131 8.35 12.00 13.57
CA SER A 131 8.55 10.66 12.98
C SER A 131 7.25 10.02 12.48
N LEU A 132 6.14 10.24 13.20
CA LEU A 132 4.82 9.77 12.81
C LEU A 132 4.32 10.53 11.58
N LEU A 133 4.44 11.86 11.57
CA LEU A 133 4.02 12.71 10.47
C LEU A 133 4.73 12.35 9.16
N ILE A 134 6.06 12.17 9.19
CA ILE A 134 6.83 11.73 8.01
C ILE A 134 6.27 10.42 7.45
N ARG A 135 5.96 9.45 8.33
CA ARG A 135 5.39 8.16 7.93
C ARG A 135 4.02 8.35 7.25
N LEU A 136 3.13 9.13 7.88
CA LEU A 136 1.80 9.41 7.33
C LEU A 136 1.89 10.12 5.96
N LEU A 137 2.82 11.06 5.81
CA LEU A 137 3.05 11.76 4.55
C LEU A 137 3.57 10.83 3.46
N ILE A 138 4.52 9.93 3.77
CA ILE A 138 5.02 8.95 2.79
C ILE A 138 3.87 8.07 2.29
N PHE A 139 3.08 7.50 3.20
CA PHE A 139 1.93 6.68 2.82
C PHE A 139 0.87 7.48 2.07
N GLY A 140 0.60 8.72 2.52
CA GLY A 140 -0.33 9.63 1.85
C GLY A 140 0.09 9.95 0.42
N VAL A 141 1.37 10.28 0.20
CA VAL A 141 1.91 10.57 -1.14
C VAL A 141 1.80 9.33 -2.05
N ILE A 142 2.21 8.15 -1.57
CA ILE A 142 2.12 6.91 -2.35
C ILE A 142 0.66 6.60 -2.70
N GLY A 143 -0.25 6.62 -1.70
CA GLY A 143 -1.66 6.34 -1.92
C GLY A 143 -2.32 7.33 -2.88
N THR A 144 -2.04 8.62 -2.74
CA THR A 144 -2.56 9.68 -3.61
C THR A 144 -2.01 9.52 -5.04
N SER A 145 -0.71 9.26 -5.19
CA SER A 145 -0.11 9.02 -6.51
C SER A 145 -0.75 7.83 -7.22
N LEU A 146 -0.96 6.72 -6.51
CA LEU A 146 -1.64 5.54 -7.05
C LEU A 146 -3.12 5.81 -7.36
N TYR A 147 -3.81 6.61 -6.55
CA TYR A 147 -5.21 6.98 -6.80
C TYR A 147 -5.38 7.73 -8.11
N PHE A 148 -4.54 8.72 -8.39
CA PHE A 148 -4.58 9.48 -9.63
C PHE A 148 -4.04 8.72 -10.85
N LEU A 149 -3.30 7.64 -10.65
CA LEU A 149 -2.83 6.81 -11.73
C LEU A 149 -3.98 5.93 -12.25
N THR A 150 -4.34 6.08 -13.53
CA THR A 150 -5.42 5.27 -14.12
C THR A 150 -5.01 3.80 -14.22
N THR A 151 -6.00 2.90 -14.15
CA THR A 151 -5.76 1.45 -14.29
C THR A 151 -5.16 1.11 -15.65
N GLU A 152 -5.56 1.81 -16.72
CA GLU A 152 -4.98 1.69 -18.06
C GLU A 152 -3.49 2.05 -18.06
N LYS A 153 -3.12 3.14 -17.35
CA LYS A 153 -1.73 3.57 -17.28
C LYS A 153 -0.85 2.58 -16.53
N ILE A 154 -1.37 2.01 -15.45
CA ILE A 154 -0.67 0.93 -14.72
C ILE A 154 -0.48 -0.29 -15.63
N LEU A 155 -1.51 -0.66 -16.40
CA LEU A 155 -1.45 -1.75 -17.37
C LEU A 155 -0.34 -1.52 -18.41
N GLU A 156 -0.30 -0.32 -19.01
CA GLU A 156 0.72 0.07 -19.98
C GLU A 156 2.14 -0.01 -19.40
N MET A 157 2.32 0.57 -18.21
CA MET A 157 3.65 0.64 -17.58
C MET A 157 4.19 -0.74 -17.22
N ARG A 158 3.31 -1.63 -16.72
CA ARG A 158 3.71 -2.97 -16.26
C ARG A 158 3.92 -3.97 -17.38
N ASN A 159 3.27 -3.78 -18.53
CA ASN A 159 3.28 -4.74 -19.64
C ASN A 159 3.68 -4.07 -20.97
N ARG A 160 4.56 -3.09 -20.90
CA ARG A 160 4.97 -2.32 -22.07
C ARG A 160 5.67 -3.16 -23.15
N ASP A 161 6.27 -4.29 -22.74
CA ASP A 161 6.93 -5.23 -23.65
C ASP A 161 5.93 -6.13 -24.40
N PHE A 162 4.64 -6.06 -24.03
CA PHE A 162 3.53 -6.82 -24.61
C PHE A 162 2.40 -5.90 -25.09
N PRO A 163 2.62 -5.09 -26.13
CA PRO A 163 1.65 -4.08 -26.58
C PRO A 163 0.32 -4.69 -27.06
N GLU A 164 0.34 -5.88 -27.66
CA GLU A 164 -0.86 -6.57 -28.13
C GLU A 164 -1.76 -6.99 -26.96
N TYR A 165 -1.17 -7.51 -25.88
CA TYR A 165 -1.89 -7.81 -24.65
C TYR A 165 -2.49 -6.53 -24.03
N VAL A 166 -1.71 -5.45 -23.95
CA VAL A 166 -2.17 -4.16 -23.41
C VAL A 166 -3.36 -3.63 -24.21
N GLU A 167 -3.32 -3.70 -25.54
CA GLU A 167 -4.41 -3.24 -26.39
C GLU A 167 -5.67 -4.10 -26.25
N ALA A 168 -5.50 -5.43 -26.20
CA ALA A 168 -6.62 -6.37 -26.00
C ALA A 168 -7.33 -6.12 -24.65
N GLU A 169 -6.55 -5.98 -23.56
CA GLU A 169 -7.09 -5.67 -22.23
C GLU A 169 -7.79 -4.30 -22.19
N LYS A 170 -7.25 -3.26 -22.83
CA LYS A 170 -7.91 -1.94 -22.91
C LYS A 170 -9.25 -1.99 -23.64
N ARG A 171 -9.33 -2.78 -24.71
CA ARG A 171 -10.60 -2.97 -25.43
C ARG A 171 -11.60 -3.70 -24.55
N LEU A 172 -11.16 -4.75 -23.84
CA LEU A 172 -12.00 -5.47 -22.89
C LEU A 172 -12.47 -4.59 -21.73
N MET A 173 -11.64 -3.68 -21.21
CA MET A 173 -12.04 -2.74 -20.16
C MET A 173 -13.16 -1.78 -20.59
N LYS A 174 -13.29 -1.49 -21.91
CA LYS A 174 -14.37 -0.64 -22.44
C LYS A 174 -15.68 -1.39 -22.64
N ASP A 175 -15.62 -2.69 -22.92
CA ASP A 175 -16.77 -3.57 -23.11
C ASP A 175 -16.52 -4.93 -22.45
N PRO A 176 -16.67 -4.99 -21.10
CA PRO A 176 -16.32 -6.18 -20.32
C PRO A 176 -17.18 -7.42 -20.59
N GLU A 177 -18.40 -7.22 -21.14
CA GLU A 177 -19.35 -8.32 -21.40
C GLU A 177 -19.14 -8.98 -22.76
N ASN A 178 -18.29 -8.41 -23.61
CA ASN A 178 -18.03 -8.90 -24.96
C ASN A 178 -17.14 -10.15 -24.93
N LYS A 179 -17.74 -11.29 -25.28
CA LYS A 179 -17.06 -12.61 -25.24
C LYS A 179 -15.87 -12.70 -26.20
N GLU A 180 -15.93 -12.06 -27.36
CA GLU A 180 -14.83 -12.06 -28.33
C GLU A 180 -13.62 -11.30 -27.77
N LEU A 181 -13.86 -10.15 -27.12
CA LEU A 181 -12.79 -9.38 -26.46
C LEU A 181 -12.21 -10.13 -25.26
N GLN A 182 -13.05 -10.84 -24.49
CA GLN A 182 -12.59 -11.70 -23.39
C GLN A 182 -11.68 -12.81 -23.90
N GLN A 183 -12.10 -13.50 -24.98
CA GLN A 183 -11.28 -14.55 -25.58
C GLN A 183 -9.94 -14.00 -26.09
N LYS A 184 -9.98 -12.90 -26.85
CA LYS A 184 -8.78 -12.27 -27.38
C LYS A 184 -7.81 -11.83 -26.29
N ALA A 185 -8.29 -11.18 -25.22
CA ALA A 185 -7.48 -10.79 -24.09
C ALA A 185 -6.87 -12.00 -23.36
N HIS A 186 -7.63 -13.10 -23.26
CA HIS A 186 -7.14 -14.36 -22.71
C HIS A 186 -6.02 -14.98 -23.55
N GLU A 187 -6.18 -15.03 -24.87
CA GLU A 187 -5.18 -15.54 -25.80
C GLU A 187 -3.85 -14.76 -25.73
N GLU A 188 -3.94 -13.41 -25.75
CA GLU A 188 -2.77 -12.56 -25.63
C GLU A 188 -2.07 -12.70 -24.26
N ARG A 189 -2.83 -12.88 -23.17
CA ARG A 189 -2.30 -13.17 -21.84
C ARG A 189 -1.55 -14.50 -21.81
N MET A 190 -2.08 -15.53 -22.46
CA MET A 190 -1.42 -16.84 -22.54
C MET A 190 -0.10 -16.78 -23.33
N LYS A 191 -0.06 -16.01 -24.43
CA LYS A 191 1.18 -15.76 -25.18
C LYS A 191 2.23 -15.04 -24.34
N MET A 192 1.82 -14.02 -23.59
CA MET A 192 2.69 -13.31 -22.66
C MET A 192 3.31 -14.26 -21.63
N ASN A 193 2.48 -15.08 -20.98
CA ASN A 193 2.95 -16.04 -19.94
C ASN A 193 3.88 -17.14 -20.48
N THR A 194 3.77 -17.49 -21.76
CA THR A 194 4.65 -18.48 -22.39
C THR A 194 5.97 -17.90 -22.88
N SER A 195 6.07 -16.58 -22.95
CA SER A 195 7.28 -15.85 -23.37
C SER A 195 8.15 -15.38 -22.19
N GLU A 196 7.64 -15.44 -20.95
CA GLU A 196 8.37 -15.20 -19.70
C GLU A 196 9.07 -16.49 -19.21
#